data_979a319281e341e9557f73d2c4932d91
#
_entry.id   979a319281e341e9557f73d2c4932d91
#
_cell.length_a   1.000
_cell.length_b   1.000
_cell.length_c   1.000
_cell.angle_alpha   90.00
_cell.angle_beta   90.00
_cell.angle_gamma   90.00
#
_symmetry.space_group_name_H-M   'P 1'
#
loop_
_entity.id
_entity.type
_entity.pdbx_description
1 polymer ?
#
loop_
_entity_poly.entity_id
_entity_poly.type
_entity_poly.pdbx_seq_one_letter_code
_entity_poly.pdbx_strand_id
1 'polypeptide(L)'
;MDYNITIMISDSFGNLIGHFSKLNYSKGAKLRRKQYELFASIKGIEMARRWLLDKIENQKKHIENLVKRRKKDFKDLNLFNEAISKLKSLNLDLENYREKIMGIEGSISKVYYKVISELIDKKWKFNIREHRNAKMPYNIILNYTLGILYRLIENAILKEGFDPALGIIHVEGENKNSFVY
;
A
#
# COMPACT_ATOMS: atom_id res chain seq x y z
N MET A 1 -17.76 -31.18 -6.59
CA MET A 1 -17.50 -29.77 -6.19
C MET A 1 -16.12 -29.39 -6.68
N ASP A 2 -16.01 -28.47 -7.63
CA ASP A 2 -14.71 -27.95 -8.09
C ASP A 2 -14.19 -26.94 -7.08
N TYR A 3 -13.26 -27.34 -6.25
CA TYR A 3 -12.59 -26.40 -5.34
C TYR A 3 -11.61 -25.54 -6.14
N ASN A 4 -11.79 -24.23 -6.11
CA ASN A 4 -10.88 -23.27 -6.74
C ASN A 4 -9.70 -23.01 -5.79
N ILE A 5 -8.79 -24.00 -5.70
CA ILE A 5 -7.64 -23.95 -4.80
C ILE A 5 -6.46 -23.34 -5.56
N THR A 6 -5.84 -22.31 -4.99
CA THR A 6 -4.56 -21.79 -5.44
C THR A 6 -3.49 -22.21 -4.46
N ILE A 7 -2.44 -22.89 -4.94
CA ILE A 7 -1.26 -23.26 -4.15
C ILE A 7 -0.20 -22.20 -4.40
N MET A 8 0.26 -21.53 -3.32
CA MET A 8 1.32 -20.54 -3.39
C MET A 8 2.60 -21.10 -2.80
N ILE A 9 3.70 -20.93 -3.51
CA ILE A 9 5.04 -21.33 -3.07
C ILE A 9 5.81 -20.08 -2.71
N SER A 10 6.33 -20.02 -1.49
CA SER A 10 7.12 -18.89 -1.02
C SER A 10 8.44 -19.35 -0.40
N ASP A 11 9.45 -18.45 -0.41
CA ASP A 11 10.70 -18.67 0.29
C ASP A 11 10.53 -18.57 1.82
N SER A 12 11.62 -18.82 2.57
CA SER A 12 11.64 -18.72 4.04
C SER A 12 11.39 -17.30 4.58
N PHE A 13 11.60 -16.29 3.76
CA PHE A 13 11.32 -14.88 4.08
C PHE A 13 9.91 -14.47 3.69
N GLY A 14 9.22 -15.40 3.04
CA GLY A 14 7.86 -15.21 2.66
C GLY A 14 7.66 -14.55 1.31
N ASN A 15 8.65 -14.39 0.46
CA ASN A 15 8.48 -13.90 -0.91
C ASN A 15 7.83 -14.98 -1.77
N LEU A 16 6.88 -14.59 -2.62
CA LEU A 16 6.25 -15.51 -3.54
C LEU A 16 7.26 -15.94 -4.61
N ILE A 17 7.52 -17.25 -4.72
CA ILE A 17 8.35 -17.85 -5.77
C ILE A 17 7.49 -18.23 -6.97
N GLY A 18 6.27 -18.70 -6.72
CA GLY A 18 5.34 -19.11 -7.76
C GLY A 18 3.99 -19.56 -7.21
N HIS A 19 3.05 -19.83 -8.10
CA HIS A 19 1.75 -20.34 -7.72
C HIS A 19 1.22 -21.32 -8.77
N PHE A 20 0.39 -22.25 -8.30
CA PHE A 20 -0.42 -23.13 -9.15
C PHE A 20 -1.89 -22.77 -8.96
N SER A 21 -2.56 -22.40 -10.04
CA SER A 21 -3.97 -22.07 -10.03
C SER A 21 -4.67 -22.60 -11.29
N LYS A 22 -5.99 -22.73 -11.22
CA LYS A 22 -6.81 -23.05 -12.39
C LYS A 22 -6.68 -21.94 -13.43
N LEU A 23 -6.39 -22.28 -14.66
CA LEU A 23 -6.27 -21.32 -15.75
C LEU A 23 -7.66 -20.86 -16.22
N ASN A 24 -7.99 -19.60 -15.99
CA ASN A 24 -9.21 -18.95 -16.48
C ASN A 24 -8.88 -17.98 -17.62
N TYR A 25 -8.66 -18.50 -18.82
CA TYR A 25 -8.21 -17.71 -19.97
C TYR A 25 -9.24 -16.70 -20.52
N SER A 26 -10.54 -17.02 -20.45
CA SER A 26 -11.56 -16.25 -21.21
C SER A 26 -12.04 -14.95 -20.55
N LYS A 27 -12.04 -14.87 -19.23
CA LYS A 27 -12.46 -13.66 -18.51
C LYS A 27 -11.32 -12.65 -18.34
N GLY A 28 -10.08 -13.12 -18.23
CA GLY A 28 -8.92 -12.29 -17.91
C GLY A 28 -8.52 -11.27 -19.00
N ALA A 29 -8.55 -11.67 -20.27
CA ALA A 29 -8.07 -10.79 -21.36
C ALA A 29 -8.88 -9.48 -21.50
N LYS A 30 -10.22 -9.56 -21.46
CA LYS A 30 -11.10 -8.39 -21.54
C LYS A 30 -10.94 -7.49 -20.30
N LEU A 31 -10.81 -8.11 -19.13
CA LEU A 31 -10.65 -7.39 -17.87
C LEU A 31 -9.30 -6.66 -17.82
N ARG A 32 -8.20 -7.34 -18.18
CA ARG A 32 -6.86 -6.73 -18.25
C ARG A 32 -6.80 -5.57 -19.23
N ARG A 33 -7.41 -5.71 -20.40
CA ARG A 33 -7.50 -4.59 -21.36
C ARG A 33 -8.17 -3.36 -20.72
N LYS A 34 -9.30 -3.56 -20.03
CA LYS A 34 -9.98 -2.47 -19.30
C LYS A 34 -9.14 -1.91 -18.15
N GLN A 35 -8.37 -2.75 -17.47
CA GLN A 35 -7.44 -2.32 -16.42
C GLN A 35 -6.36 -1.41 -17.01
N TYR A 36 -5.74 -1.78 -18.15
CA TYR A 36 -4.75 -0.95 -18.85
C TYR A 36 -5.34 0.42 -19.24
N GLU A 37 -6.50 0.41 -19.90
CA GLU A 37 -7.19 1.62 -20.33
C GLU A 37 -7.53 2.54 -19.13
N LEU A 38 -8.05 1.97 -18.05
CA LEU A 38 -8.42 2.73 -16.84
C LEU A 38 -7.17 3.32 -16.16
N PHE A 39 -6.13 2.52 -15.97
CA PHE A 39 -4.94 2.94 -15.23
C PHE A 39 -4.11 4.00 -15.98
N ALA A 40 -4.21 4.03 -17.31
CA ALA A 40 -3.63 5.07 -18.15
C ALA A 40 -4.51 6.34 -18.28
N SER A 41 -5.61 6.43 -17.54
CA SER A 41 -6.58 7.52 -17.67
C SER A 41 -6.63 8.41 -16.43
N ILE A 42 -7.21 9.61 -16.57
CA ILE A 42 -7.52 10.50 -15.43
C ILE A 42 -8.39 9.81 -14.37
N LYS A 43 -9.31 8.93 -14.78
CA LYS A 43 -10.14 8.16 -13.83
C LYS A 43 -9.30 7.21 -12.97
N GLY A 44 -8.26 6.61 -13.54
CA GLY A 44 -7.30 5.79 -12.76
C GLY A 44 -6.56 6.62 -11.73
N ILE A 45 -6.11 7.82 -12.12
CA ILE A 45 -5.44 8.76 -11.19
C ILE A 45 -6.39 9.19 -10.07
N GLU A 46 -7.64 9.50 -10.37
CA GLU A 46 -8.64 9.84 -9.36
C GLU A 46 -8.91 8.69 -8.40
N MET A 47 -8.94 7.46 -8.90
CA MET A 47 -9.05 6.26 -8.08
C MET A 47 -7.84 6.11 -7.13
N ALA A 48 -6.64 6.28 -7.63
CA ALA A 48 -5.42 6.27 -6.83
C ALA A 48 -5.41 7.36 -5.75
N ARG A 49 -5.83 8.59 -6.11
CA ARG A 49 -6.01 9.70 -5.16
C ARG A 49 -6.98 9.34 -4.04
N ARG A 50 -8.11 8.71 -4.37
CA ARG A 50 -9.10 8.28 -3.39
C ARG A 50 -8.52 7.24 -2.42
N TRP A 51 -7.82 6.22 -2.93
CA TRP A 51 -7.16 5.23 -2.08
C TRP A 51 -6.13 5.86 -1.14
N LEU A 52 -5.37 6.83 -1.62
CA LEU A 52 -4.42 7.53 -0.75
C LEU A 52 -5.13 8.39 0.30
N LEU A 53 -6.23 9.05 -0.03
CA LEU A 53 -7.06 9.76 0.94
C LEU A 53 -7.56 8.80 2.03
N ASP A 54 -8.12 7.67 1.66
CA ASP A 54 -8.60 6.64 2.60
C ASP A 54 -7.45 6.12 3.48
N LYS A 55 -6.26 5.91 2.91
CA LYS A 55 -5.05 5.53 3.66
C LYS A 55 -4.69 6.57 4.72
N ILE A 56 -4.61 7.84 4.33
CA ILE A 56 -4.21 8.94 5.25
C ILE A 56 -5.27 9.14 6.34
N GLU A 57 -6.55 9.09 6.00
CA GLU A 57 -7.63 9.17 6.98
C GLU A 57 -7.60 8.01 7.99
N ASN A 58 -7.32 6.80 7.53
CA ASN A 58 -7.16 5.63 8.40
C ASN A 58 -5.90 5.74 9.29
N GLN A 59 -4.79 6.21 8.74
CA GLN A 59 -3.58 6.49 9.53
C GLN A 59 -3.85 7.55 10.61
N LYS A 60 -4.55 8.63 10.28
CA LYS A 60 -4.97 9.65 11.24
C LYS A 60 -5.82 9.07 12.37
N LYS A 61 -6.89 8.34 12.02
CA LYS A 61 -7.75 7.66 13.02
C LYS A 61 -6.96 6.70 13.91
N HIS A 62 -6.00 5.98 13.34
CA HIS A 62 -5.14 5.08 14.11
C HIS A 62 -4.31 5.84 15.13
N ILE A 63 -3.67 6.94 14.73
CA ILE A 63 -2.92 7.81 15.66
C ILE A 63 -3.83 8.38 16.76
N GLU A 64 -4.99 8.93 16.41
CA GLU A 64 -5.96 9.47 17.38
C GLU A 64 -6.33 8.42 18.44
N ASN A 65 -6.60 7.18 18.01
CA ASN A 65 -6.92 6.09 18.91
C ASN A 65 -5.73 5.70 19.82
N LEU A 66 -4.51 5.68 19.29
CA LEU A 66 -3.30 5.38 20.07
C LEU A 66 -3.01 6.46 21.09
N VAL A 67 -3.09 7.73 20.71
CA VAL A 67 -2.91 8.90 21.58
C VAL A 67 -3.90 8.83 22.73
N LYS A 68 -5.19 8.63 22.43
CA LYS A 68 -6.23 8.47 23.45
C LYS A 68 -5.95 7.35 24.44
N ARG A 69 -5.59 6.16 23.92
CA ARG A 69 -5.28 4.97 24.76
C ARG A 69 -4.04 5.15 25.62
N ARG A 70 -3.03 5.86 25.13
CA ARG A 70 -1.75 6.10 25.80
C ARG A 70 -1.76 7.35 26.67
N LYS A 71 -2.86 8.13 26.69
CA LYS A 71 -3.01 9.40 27.42
C LYS A 71 -1.85 10.36 27.16
N LYS A 72 -1.46 10.49 25.89
CA LYS A 72 -0.39 11.36 25.42
C LYS A 72 -0.98 12.45 24.52
N ASP A 73 -0.38 13.63 24.52
CA ASP A 73 -0.72 14.69 23.57
C ASP A 73 0.12 14.53 22.30
N PHE A 74 -0.51 14.75 21.16
CA PHE A 74 0.16 14.79 19.87
C PHE A 74 -0.24 16.05 19.10
N LYS A 75 0.73 16.93 18.87
CA LYS A 75 0.50 18.27 18.28
C LYS A 75 0.37 18.25 16.75
N ASP A 76 0.90 17.21 16.07
CA ASP A 76 1.05 17.22 14.62
C ASP A 76 -0.13 16.56 13.87
N LEU A 77 -1.29 16.34 14.51
CA LEU A 77 -2.50 15.85 13.83
C LEU A 77 -2.94 16.76 12.67
N ASN A 78 -2.63 18.05 12.77
CA ASN A 78 -2.91 19.01 11.70
C ASN A 78 -2.21 18.67 10.39
N LEU A 79 -1.03 18.06 10.43
CA LEU A 79 -0.30 17.65 9.22
C LEU A 79 -1.09 16.63 8.38
N PHE A 80 -1.88 15.77 9.01
CA PHE A 80 -2.78 14.84 8.30
C PHE A 80 -3.91 15.60 7.61
N ASN A 81 -4.49 16.61 8.26
CA ASN A 81 -5.53 17.46 7.67
C ASN A 81 -5.00 18.26 6.49
N GLU A 82 -3.79 18.80 6.61
CA GLU A 82 -3.11 19.53 5.54
C GLU A 82 -2.83 18.62 4.35
N ALA A 83 -2.34 17.39 4.58
CA ALA A 83 -2.10 16.40 3.53
C ALA A 83 -3.41 16.01 2.81
N ILE A 84 -4.49 15.79 3.57
CA ILE A 84 -5.83 15.50 3.01
C ILE A 84 -6.32 16.68 2.17
N SER A 85 -6.23 17.90 2.67
CA SER A 85 -6.65 19.12 1.96
C SER A 85 -5.85 19.32 0.69
N LYS A 86 -4.52 19.13 0.75
CA LYS A 86 -3.62 19.22 -0.39
C LYS A 86 -3.95 18.19 -1.46
N LEU A 87 -4.23 16.93 -1.07
CA LEU A 87 -4.65 15.90 -2.02
C LEU A 87 -6.00 16.20 -2.67
N LYS A 88 -6.96 16.73 -1.92
CA LYS A 88 -8.29 17.08 -2.45
C LYS A 88 -8.22 18.23 -3.45
N SER A 89 -7.35 19.23 -3.20
CA SER A 89 -7.17 20.40 -4.07
C SER A 89 -6.18 20.19 -5.23
N LEU A 90 -5.49 19.02 -5.27
CA LEU A 90 -4.47 18.75 -6.26
C LEU A 90 -5.09 18.69 -7.66
N ASN A 91 -4.61 19.55 -8.56
CA ASN A 91 -4.92 19.42 -9.98
C ASN A 91 -4.16 18.20 -10.54
N LEU A 92 -4.92 17.25 -11.07
CA LEU A 92 -4.40 15.98 -11.59
C LEU A 92 -4.21 16.09 -13.09
N ASP A 93 -2.97 15.98 -13.52
CA ASP A 93 -2.57 15.79 -14.90
C ASP A 93 -1.85 14.46 -15.08
N LEU A 94 -1.86 13.91 -16.28
CA LEU A 94 -1.28 12.61 -16.59
C LEU A 94 0.26 12.60 -16.50
N GLU A 95 0.90 13.76 -16.57
CA GLU A 95 2.36 13.85 -16.60
C GLU A 95 2.98 13.85 -15.21
N ASN A 96 2.40 14.62 -14.28
CA ASN A 96 3.06 14.93 -13.01
C ASN A 96 2.36 14.34 -11.78
N TYR A 97 1.23 13.63 -11.94
CA TYR A 97 0.44 13.17 -10.80
C TYR A 97 1.20 12.23 -9.86
N ARG A 98 2.04 11.36 -10.43
CA ARG A 98 2.79 10.37 -9.65
C ARG A 98 3.71 11.03 -8.65
N GLU A 99 4.53 11.97 -9.09
CA GLU A 99 5.47 12.69 -8.23
C GLU A 99 4.74 13.48 -7.14
N LYS A 100 3.65 14.18 -7.50
CA LYS A 100 2.85 14.95 -6.57
C LYS A 100 2.21 14.07 -5.50
N ILE A 101 1.58 12.97 -5.89
CA ILE A 101 0.92 12.01 -4.99
C ILE A 101 1.95 11.32 -4.10
N MET A 102 3.05 10.80 -4.67
CA MET A 102 4.11 10.13 -3.91
C MET A 102 4.83 11.08 -2.95
N GLY A 103 5.00 12.35 -3.32
CA GLY A 103 5.58 13.37 -2.44
C GLY A 103 4.72 13.63 -1.20
N ILE A 104 3.40 13.70 -1.35
CA ILE A 104 2.47 13.85 -0.23
C ILE A 104 2.46 12.57 0.62
N GLU A 105 2.35 11.41 -0.02
CA GLU A 105 2.36 10.11 0.66
C GLU A 105 3.63 9.90 1.47
N GLY A 106 4.80 10.15 0.88
CA GLY A 106 6.08 9.97 1.54
C GLY A 106 6.27 10.91 2.74
N SER A 107 5.83 12.16 2.65
CA SER A 107 5.92 13.12 3.76
C SER A 107 5.02 12.73 4.93
N ILE A 108 3.76 12.37 4.69
CA ILE A 108 2.85 11.99 5.75
C ILE A 108 3.18 10.61 6.36
N SER A 109 3.70 9.69 5.56
CA SER A 109 4.17 8.39 6.06
C SER A 109 5.34 8.54 7.03
N LYS A 110 6.26 9.47 6.79
CA LYS A 110 7.35 9.78 7.75
C LYS A 110 6.77 10.27 9.09
N VAL A 111 5.80 11.19 9.05
CA VAL A 111 5.13 11.68 10.26
C VAL A 111 4.43 10.52 10.98
N TYR A 112 3.66 9.71 10.26
CA TYR A 112 2.96 8.56 10.83
C TYR A 112 3.89 7.61 11.58
N TYR A 113 4.98 7.16 10.96
CA TYR A 113 5.90 6.23 11.60
C TYR A 113 6.70 6.85 12.74
N LYS A 114 7.03 8.14 12.66
CA LYS A 114 7.63 8.88 13.79
C LYS A 114 6.73 8.81 15.01
N VAL A 115 5.44 9.12 14.83
CA VAL A 115 4.46 9.09 15.93
C VAL A 115 4.28 7.70 16.51
N ILE A 116 4.17 6.69 15.65
CA ILE A 116 4.11 5.30 16.10
C ILE A 116 5.32 4.98 17.00
N SER A 117 6.52 5.33 16.58
CA SER A 117 7.73 5.08 17.37
C SER A 117 7.73 5.80 18.73
N GLU A 118 7.13 6.99 18.81
CA GLU A 118 7.01 7.73 20.08
C GLU A 118 5.95 7.15 21.03
N LEU A 119 4.92 6.49 20.46
CA LEU A 119 3.80 5.95 21.21
C LEU A 119 3.99 4.50 21.66
N ILE A 120 4.86 3.73 21.04
CA ILE A 120 5.14 2.34 21.43
C ILE A 120 6.11 2.25 22.61
N ASP A 121 6.22 1.07 23.22
CA ASP A 121 7.15 0.84 24.31
C ASP A 121 8.60 1.01 23.91
N LYS A 122 9.43 1.49 24.83
CA LYS A 122 10.87 1.79 24.58
C LYS A 122 11.62 0.66 23.89
N LYS A 123 11.35 -0.59 24.24
CA LYS A 123 11.98 -1.79 23.65
C LYS A 123 11.67 -2.01 22.17
N TRP A 124 10.61 -1.41 21.65
CA TRP A 124 10.17 -1.52 20.27
C TRP A 124 10.45 -0.26 19.44
N LYS A 125 11.00 0.79 20.07
CA LYS A 125 11.28 2.05 19.36
C LYS A 125 12.23 1.85 18.20
N PHE A 126 11.98 2.61 17.14
CA PHE A 126 12.80 2.67 15.95
C PHE A 126 12.98 4.13 15.51
N ASN A 127 14.10 4.44 14.88
CA ASN A 127 14.40 5.81 14.46
C ASN A 127 13.78 6.15 13.10
N ILE A 128 13.78 5.15 12.20
CA ILE A 128 13.30 5.31 10.83
C ILE A 128 12.58 4.03 10.38
N ARG A 129 11.64 4.19 9.46
CA ARG A 129 11.01 3.06 8.78
C ARG A 129 11.99 2.41 7.80
N GLU A 130 12.38 1.15 8.08
CA GLU A 130 13.30 0.35 7.26
C GLU A 130 12.50 -0.64 6.41
N HIS A 131 12.46 -0.40 5.09
CA HIS A 131 11.72 -1.25 4.15
C HIS A 131 12.51 -2.50 3.72
N ARG A 132 13.84 -2.41 3.69
CA ARG A 132 14.75 -3.50 3.32
C ARG A 132 15.82 -3.65 4.38
N ASN A 133 16.28 -4.90 4.58
CA ASN A 133 17.36 -5.22 5.54
C ASN A 133 17.09 -4.63 6.93
N ALA A 134 15.82 -4.68 7.38
CA ALA A 134 15.40 -4.12 8.65
C ALA A 134 16.18 -4.76 9.80
N LYS A 135 16.75 -3.92 10.68
CA LYS A 135 17.49 -4.34 11.87
C LYS A 135 16.67 -4.15 13.15
N MET A 136 15.79 -3.16 13.16
CA MET A 136 14.96 -2.88 14.32
C MET A 136 13.79 -3.88 14.42
N PRO A 137 13.52 -4.47 15.60
CA PRO A 137 12.49 -5.50 15.77
C PRO A 137 11.11 -5.10 15.25
N TYR A 138 10.68 -3.87 15.50
CA TYR A 138 9.41 -3.36 14.98
C TYR A 138 9.35 -3.40 13.44
N ASN A 139 10.41 -2.94 12.78
CA ASN A 139 10.47 -2.93 11.32
C ASN A 139 10.49 -4.34 10.73
N ILE A 140 11.16 -5.30 11.40
CA ILE A 140 11.19 -6.71 11.00
C ILE A 140 9.77 -7.29 11.04
N ILE A 141 9.08 -7.14 12.17
CA ILE A 141 7.71 -7.64 12.35
C ILE A 141 6.76 -6.98 11.35
N LEU A 142 6.86 -5.65 11.18
CA LEU A 142 6.03 -4.92 10.24
C LEU A 142 6.26 -5.39 8.78
N ASN A 143 7.52 -5.57 8.38
CA ASN A 143 7.84 -6.06 7.03
C ASN A 143 7.29 -7.46 6.80
N TYR A 144 7.43 -8.35 7.78
CA TYR A 144 6.88 -9.70 7.71
C TYR A 144 5.35 -9.69 7.58
N THR A 145 4.68 -8.89 8.41
CA THR A 145 3.21 -8.76 8.39
C THR A 145 2.71 -8.17 7.07
N LEU A 146 3.38 -7.13 6.57
CA LEU A 146 3.07 -6.54 5.26
C LEU A 146 3.32 -7.54 4.13
N GLY A 147 4.38 -8.36 4.20
CA GLY A 147 4.63 -9.42 3.22
C GLY A 147 3.49 -10.44 3.14
N ILE A 148 2.90 -10.82 4.29
CA ILE A 148 1.71 -11.69 4.32
C ILE A 148 0.52 -10.97 3.67
N LEU A 149 0.27 -9.71 4.03
CA LEU A 149 -0.84 -8.92 3.49
C LEU A 149 -0.72 -8.77 1.97
N TYR A 150 0.45 -8.42 1.47
CA TYR A 150 0.69 -8.26 0.03
C TYR A 150 0.38 -9.53 -0.76
N ARG A 151 0.70 -10.69 -0.22
CA ARG A 151 0.36 -11.98 -0.86
C ARG A 151 -1.13 -12.25 -0.88
N LEU A 152 -1.83 -11.93 0.19
CA LEU A 152 -3.29 -12.06 0.22
C LEU A 152 -3.94 -11.15 -0.83
N ILE A 153 -3.45 -9.92 -0.98
CA ILE A 153 -3.92 -8.97 -2.00
C ILE A 153 -3.57 -9.49 -3.40
N GLU A 154 -2.33 -9.90 -3.64
CA GLU A 154 -1.89 -10.46 -4.91
C GLU A 154 -2.75 -11.66 -5.34
N ASN A 155 -3.00 -12.57 -4.42
CA ASN A 155 -3.88 -13.72 -4.67
C ASN A 155 -5.30 -13.29 -5.05
N ALA A 156 -5.85 -12.27 -4.38
CA ALA A 156 -7.17 -11.73 -4.72
C ALA A 156 -7.18 -11.11 -6.13
N ILE A 157 -6.16 -10.33 -6.46
CA ILE A 157 -5.98 -9.70 -7.78
C ILE A 157 -5.93 -10.77 -8.89
N LEU A 158 -5.10 -11.80 -8.70
CA LEU A 158 -4.95 -12.90 -9.66
C LEU A 158 -6.23 -13.71 -9.81
N LYS A 159 -6.94 -14.03 -8.71
CA LYS A 159 -8.22 -14.77 -8.75
C LYS A 159 -9.29 -14.03 -9.54
N GLU A 160 -9.33 -12.71 -9.44
CA GLU A 160 -10.28 -11.88 -10.19
C GLU A 160 -9.84 -11.67 -11.66
N GLY A 161 -8.62 -12.08 -12.03
CA GLY A 161 -8.10 -12.01 -13.39
C GLY A 161 -7.43 -10.69 -13.76
N PHE A 162 -7.14 -9.84 -12.77
CA PHE A 162 -6.34 -8.63 -12.98
C PHE A 162 -4.85 -8.93 -13.12
N ASP A 163 -4.12 -7.96 -13.65
CA ASP A 163 -2.67 -8.00 -13.71
C ASP A 163 -2.07 -7.32 -12.48
N PRO A 164 -1.35 -8.04 -11.59
CA PRO A 164 -0.77 -7.46 -10.39
C PRO A 164 0.45 -6.56 -10.69
N ALA A 165 1.09 -6.72 -11.84
CA ALA A 165 2.27 -5.93 -12.21
C ALA A 165 1.90 -4.49 -12.61
N LEU A 166 0.66 -4.27 -13.06
CA LEU A 166 0.20 -2.98 -13.54
C LEU A 166 -0.20 -2.06 -12.37
N GLY A 167 0.63 -1.07 -12.04
CA GLY A 167 0.35 -0.07 -11.00
C GLY A 167 -0.14 1.26 -11.56
N ILE A 168 -0.90 2.02 -10.73
CA ILE A 168 -1.30 3.40 -11.07
C ILE A 168 -0.27 4.40 -10.56
N ILE A 169 0.12 4.27 -9.30
CA ILE A 169 1.04 5.21 -8.62
C ILE A 169 2.48 4.72 -8.75
N HIS A 170 2.70 3.44 -8.42
CA HIS A 170 4.03 2.85 -8.50
C HIS A 170 4.39 2.50 -9.93
N VAL A 171 5.60 2.87 -10.31
CA VAL A 171 6.12 2.56 -11.65
C VAL A 171 6.29 1.06 -11.80
N GLU A 172 5.88 0.57 -12.96
CA GLU A 172 6.13 -0.78 -13.39
C GLU A 172 7.64 -1.06 -13.39
N GLY A 173 8.03 -2.24 -13.01
CA GLY A 173 9.43 -2.64 -12.99
C GLY A 173 9.53 -4.16 -12.97
N GLU A 174 10.67 -4.66 -13.40
CA GLU A 174 10.95 -6.09 -13.35
C GLU A 174 10.75 -6.63 -11.93
N ASN A 175 9.99 -7.72 -11.82
CA ASN A 175 9.67 -8.39 -10.56
C ASN A 175 8.94 -7.54 -9.52
N LYS A 176 8.14 -6.56 -9.94
CA LYS A 176 7.31 -5.75 -9.05
C LYS A 176 5.83 -5.93 -9.34
N ASN A 177 5.08 -6.29 -8.32
CA ASN A 177 3.62 -6.32 -8.37
C ASN A 177 3.06 -4.94 -7.98
N SER A 178 3.23 -3.96 -8.86
CA SER A 178 2.96 -2.54 -8.60
C SER A 178 1.51 -2.22 -8.24
N PHE A 179 0.56 -3.11 -8.56
CA PHE A 179 -0.84 -2.97 -8.17
C PHE A 179 -1.11 -3.42 -6.72
N VAL A 180 -0.21 -4.21 -6.14
CA VAL A 180 -0.35 -4.73 -4.77
C VAL A 180 0.06 -3.68 -3.72
N TYR A 181 0.93 -2.75 -4.10
CA TYR A 181 1.46 -1.71 -3.22
C TYR A 181 0.60 -0.45 -3.33
#